data_14ed8c9e27607ccc3a29a21eb50702c3
#
_entry.id   14ed8c9e27607ccc3a29a21eb50702c3
#
_cell.length_a   1.000
_cell.length_b   1.000
_cell.length_c   1.000
_cell.angle_alpha   90.00
_cell.angle_beta   90.00
_cell.angle_gamma   90.00
#
_symmetry.space_group_name_H-M   'P 1'
#
loop_
_entity.id
_entity.type
_entity.pdbx_description
1 polymer ?
#
loop_
_entity_poly.entity_id
_entity_poly.type
_entity_poly.pdbx_seq_one_letter_code
_entity_poly.pdbx_strand_id
1 'polypeptide(L)'
;LDDVRAFNFVDYPTIHRIDVFGTRQTLKCVRKDFDYAFSVDKYRGVPEIELCEIDPAVPFCVKDKEVIPVSGHHSPRFEVTGFRFGELAYLTDFKTIAPAEERKLYGVEVLVVNALRPQPHDSHFSLDEALALIRRVAPRRAYLTHMSHEMGLYAERSALLPEGVYLAYDGLEINVND
;
A
#
# COMPACT_ATOMS: atom_id res chain seq x y z
N LEU A 1 -13.61 -3.59 -1.29
CA LEU A 1 -13.87 -4.22 0.04
C LEU A 1 -14.81 -5.42 -0.03
N ASP A 2 -15.65 -5.56 -1.07
CA ASP A 2 -16.60 -6.68 -1.16
C ASP A 2 -15.92 -8.06 -1.08
N ASP A 3 -14.73 -8.19 -1.63
CA ASP A 3 -13.97 -9.45 -1.66
C ASP A 3 -13.52 -9.92 -0.28
N VAL A 4 -13.41 -9.02 0.72
CA VAL A 4 -13.06 -9.42 2.09
C VAL A 4 -14.16 -10.28 2.74
N ARG A 5 -15.37 -10.24 2.20
CA ARG A 5 -16.48 -11.08 2.66
C ARG A 5 -16.14 -12.56 2.72
N ALA A 6 -15.35 -13.06 1.77
CA ALA A 6 -14.94 -14.45 1.75
C ALA A 6 -14.20 -14.86 3.05
N PHE A 7 -13.43 -13.96 3.63
CA PHE A 7 -12.68 -14.21 4.86
C PHE A 7 -13.54 -14.13 6.13
N ASN A 8 -14.72 -13.49 6.07
CA ASN A 8 -15.63 -13.47 7.21
C ASN A 8 -16.19 -14.87 7.52
N PHE A 9 -16.25 -15.77 6.53
CA PHE A 9 -16.95 -17.04 6.60
C PHE A 9 -16.04 -18.27 6.50
N VAL A 10 -14.73 -18.12 6.64
CA VAL A 10 -13.76 -19.24 6.52
C VAL A 10 -14.04 -20.37 7.52
N ASP A 11 -14.59 -20.05 8.69
CA ASP A 11 -14.90 -21.00 9.77
C ASP A 11 -16.40 -21.03 10.08
N TYR A 12 -17.24 -20.96 9.03
CA TYR A 12 -18.70 -20.98 9.23
C TYR A 12 -19.14 -22.15 10.13
N PRO A 13 -20.05 -21.95 11.12
CA PRO A 13 -20.93 -20.79 11.32
C PRO A 13 -20.34 -19.59 12.07
N THR A 14 -19.08 -19.64 12.49
CA THR A 14 -18.41 -18.48 13.10
C THR A 14 -18.16 -17.42 12.03
N ILE A 15 -18.56 -16.18 12.33
CA ILE A 15 -18.33 -15.03 11.44
C ILE A 15 -17.19 -14.21 12.04
N HIS A 16 -16.11 -14.07 11.25
CA HIS A 16 -14.96 -13.25 11.63
C HIS A 16 -15.12 -11.83 11.09
N ARG A 17 -14.96 -10.84 11.95
CA ARG A 17 -14.91 -9.45 11.53
C ARG A 17 -13.49 -9.12 11.06
N ILE A 18 -13.37 -8.36 9.98
CA ILE A 18 -12.10 -7.91 9.44
C ILE A 18 -11.85 -6.45 9.82
N ASP A 19 -10.74 -6.17 10.46
CA ASP A 19 -10.34 -4.81 10.81
C ASP A 19 -9.81 -4.08 9.57
N VAL A 20 -10.33 -2.88 9.34
CA VAL A 20 -9.91 -1.99 8.24
C VAL A 20 -9.35 -0.72 8.84
N PHE A 21 -8.04 -0.58 8.79
CA PHE A 21 -7.31 0.56 9.32
C PHE A 21 -7.22 1.67 8.27
N GLY A 22 -7.45 2.90 8.68
CA GLY A 22 -7.38 4.04 7.78
C GLY A 22 -7.48 5.38 8.51
N THR A 23 -7.08 6.45 7.82
CA THR A 23 -7.30 7.81 8.33
C THR A 23 -8.80 8.10 8.43
N ARG A 24 -9.17 9.06 9.27
CA ARG A 24 -10.56 9.53 9.41
C ARG A 24 -11.22 9.81 8.06
N GLN A 25 -10.49 10.44 7.13
CA GLN A 25 -11.02 10.78 5.81
C GLN A 25 -11.25 9.52 4.97
N THR A 26 -10.31 8.59 4.95
CA THR A 26 -10.45 7.30 4.26
C THR A 26 -11.64 6.51 4.79
N LEU A 27 -11.78 6.40 6.13
CA LEU A 27 -12.86 5.65 6.75
C LEU A 27 -14.25 6.28 6.51
N LYS A 28 -14.32 7.61 6.37
CA LYS A 28 -15.56 8.28 5.93
C LYS A 28 -15.96 7.87 4.50
N CYS A 29 -15.00 7.80 3.59
CA CYS A 29 -15.25 7.33 2.22
C CYS A 29 -15.70 5.86 2.23
N VAL A 30 -14.99 4.99 2.95
CA VAL A 30 -15.36 3.58 3.10
C VAL A 30 -16.78 3.44 3.63
N ARG A 31 -17.15 4.16 4.69
CA ARG A 31 -18.50 4.11 5.25
C ARG A 31 -19.58 4.59 4.30
N LYS A 32 -19.25 5.57 3.46
CA LYS A 32 -20.18 6.10 2.45
C LYS A 32 -20.35 5.15 1.27
N ASP A 33 -19.23 4.63 0.75
CA ASP A 33 -19.22 3.83 -0.47
C ASP A 33 -19.70 2.39 -0.23
N PHE A 34 -19.59 1.91 1.01
CA PHE A 34 -20.04 0.58 1.47
C PHE A 34 -21.09 0.68 2.58
N ASP A 35 -22.00 1.66 2.48
CA ASP A 35 -23.02 1.96 3.49
C ASP A 35 -23.88 0.74 3.86
N TYR A 36 -24.17 -0.12 2.88
CA TYR A 36 -24.91 -1.36 3.06
C TYR A 36 -24.25 -2.33 4.07
N ALA A 37 -22.92 -2.30 4.23
CA ALA A 37 -22.20 -3.12 5.21
C ALA A 37 -22.37 -2.60 6.65
N PHE A 38 -22.77 -1.34 6.80
CA PHE A 38 -22.95 -0.65 8.11
C PHE A 38 -24.40 -0.40 8.48
N SER A 39 -25.35 -0.77 7.62
CA SER A 39 -26.79 -0.60 7.89
C SER A 39 -27.24 -1.45 9.08
N VAL A 40 -28.22 -0.94 9.84
CA VAL A 40 -28.84 -1.67 10.96
C VAL A 40 -29.57 -2.92 10.44
N ASP A 41 -30.24 -2.80 9.29
CA ASP A 41 -31.03 -3.86 8.68
C ASP A 41 -30.26 -4.56 7.56
N LYS A 42 -28.95 -4.75 7.74
CA LYS A 42 -28.08 -5.34 6.72
C LYS A 42 -28.41 -6.82 6.45
N TYR A 43 -28.29 -7.21 5.20
CA TYR A 43 -28.37 -8.59 4.77
C TYR A 43 -27.23 -9.44 5.36
N ARG A 44 -27.52 -10.71 5.74
CA ARG A 44 -26.53 -11.59 6.38
C ARG A 44 -25.28 -11.92 5.57
N GLY A 45 -25.28 -11.66 4.27
CA GLY A 45 -24.18 -11.93 3.37
C GLY A 45 -23.30 -10.72 3.05
N VAL A 46 -23.46 -9.59 3.72
CA VAL A 46 -22.59 -8.41 3.53
C VAL A 46 -21.26 -8.59 4.25
N PRO A 47 -20.20 -7.86 3.84
CA PRO A 47 -18.94 -7.88 4.57
C PRO A 47 -19.09 -7.44 6.03
N GLU A 48 -18.51 -8.22 6.95
CA GLU A 48 -18.38 -7.85 8.36
C GLU A 48 -17.03 -7.21 8.58
N ILE A 49 -17.01 -5.88 8.68
CA ILE A 49 -15.79 -5.08 8.84
C ILE A 49 -15.89 -4.18 10.08
N GLU A 50 -14.74 -3.95 10.72
CA GLU A 50 -14.55 -2.95 11.76
C GLU A 50 -13.66 -1.84 11.22
N LEU A 51 -14.10 -0.59 11.35
CA LEU A 51 -13.31 0.57 10.91
C LEU A 51 -12.45 1.09 12.07
N CYS A 52 -11.13 0.94 11.92
CA CYS A 52 -10.14 1.34 12.91
C CYS A 52 -9.44 2.62 12.46
N GLU A 53 -9.75 3.75 13.09
CA GLU A 53 -9.12 5.04 12.77
C GLU A 53 -7.67 5.05 13.22
N ILE A 54 -6.76 5.46 12.33
CA ILE A 54 -5.34 5.68 12.64
C ILE A 54 -4.99 7.17 12.51
N ASP A 55 -4.02 7.60 13.31
CA ASP A 55 -3.33 8.87 13.11
C ASP A 55 -2.11 8.61 12.20
N PRO A 56 -2.03 9.21 11.00
CA PRO A 56 -0.90 9.00 10.09
C PRO A 56 0.44 9.51 10.64
N ALA A 57 0.42 10.29 11.70
CA ALA A 57 1.65 10.78 12.37
C ALA A 57 2.20 9.79 13.40
N VAL A 58 1.43 8.78 13.81
CA VAL A 58 1.77 7.91 14.95
C VAL A 58 1.79 6.44 14.53
N PRO A 59 2.82 5.67 14.89
CA PRO A 59 2.79 4.22 14.72
C PRO A 59 1.62 3.59 15.48
N PHE A 60 1.07 2.51 14.93
CA PHE A 60 0.02 1.72 15.57
C PHE A 60 0.35 0.22 15.49
N CYS A 61 -0.40 -0.61 16.22
CA CYS A 61 -0.19 -2.05 16.20
C CYS A 61 -1.35 -2.77 15.52
N VAL A 62 -1.01 -3.77 14.70
CA VAL A 62 -1.93 -4.78 14.20
C VAL A 62 -1.51 -6.09 14.85
N LYS A 63 -2.31 -6.57 15.82
CA LYS A 63 -1.92 -7.65 16.75
C LYS A 63 -0.63 -7.28 17.48
N ASP A 64 0.44 -8.03 17.25
CA ASP A 64 1.77 -7.87 17.86
C ASP A 64 2.77 -7.12 16.97
N LYS A 65 2.39 -6.73 15.77
CA LYS A 65 3.27 -6.07 14.80
C LYS A 65 3.04 -4.56 14.79
N GLU A 66 4.11 -3.80 14.98
CA GLU A 66 4.10 -2.35 14.81
C GLU A 66 4.02 -2.00 13.32
N VAL A 67 3.17 -1.03 13.02
CA VAL A 67 2.98 -0.47 11.67
C VAL A 67 3.23 1.03 11.72
N ILE A 68 4.15 1.50 10.89
CA ILE A 68 4.48 2.91 10.78
C ILE A 68 3.81 3.49 9.52
N PRO A 69 2.84 4.40 9.66
CA PRO A 69 2.26 5.09 8.51
C PRO A 69 3.27 6.03 7.86
N VAL A 70 3.27 6.05 6.53
CA VAL A 70 4.10 6.93 5.72
C VAL A 70 3.18 7.76 4.83
N SER A 71 3.09 9.06 5.09
CA SER A 71 2.20 9.96 4.37
C SER A 71 2.83 10.46 3.08
N GLY A 72 2.01 10.59 2.06
CA GLY A 72 2.39 11.18 0.78
C GLY A 72 1.19 11.76 0.04
N HIS A 73 1.41 12.19 -1.19
CA HIS A 73 0.34 12.72 -2.02
C HIS A 73 0.29 11.95 -3.34
N HIS A 74 -0.91 11.55 -3.70
CA HIS A 74 -1.26 11.05 -5.04
C HIS A 74 -1.41 12.22 -6.02
N SER A 75 -2.01 13.30 -5.54
CA SER A 75 -2.14 14.57 -6.24
C SER A 75 -2.20 15.72 -5.23
N PRO A 76 -2.17 16.99 -5.64
CA PRO A 76 -2.27 18.12 -4.70
C PRO A 76 -3.51 18.10 -3.80
N ARG A 77 -4.54 17.33 -4.15
CA ARG A 77 -5.81 17.23 -3.41
C ARG A 77 -6.03 15.90 -2.71
N PHE A 78 -5.19 14.89 -2.98
CA PHE A 78 -5.38 13.55 -2.45
C PHE A 78 -4.13 13.07 -1.72
N GLU A 79 -4.27 12.94 -0.41
CA GLU A 79 -3.29 12.29 0.45
C GLU A 79 -3.41 10.78 0.32
N VAL A 80 -2.28 10.10 0.40
CA VAL A 80 -2.18 8.63 0.45
C VAL A 80 -1.31 8.23 1.62
N THR A 81 -1.54 7.04 2.13
CA THR A 81 -0.76 6.46 3.22
C THR A 81 -0.18 5.13 2.78
N GLY A 82 1.14 5.06 2.75
CA GLY A 82 1.87 3.80 2.71
C GLY A 82 2.16 3.31 4.11
N PHE A 83 2.73 2.13 4.22
CA PHE A 83 2.98 1.49 5.51
C PHE A 83 4.35 0.84 5.54
N ARG A 84 5.02 0.96 6.70
CA ARG A 84 6.23 0.20 7.01
C ARG A 84 5.93 -0.84 8.09
N PHE A 85 6.35 -2.07 7.86
CA PHE A 85 6.24 -3.23 8.73
C PHE A 85 7.66 -3.76 9.01
N GLY A 86 8.28 -3.31 10.10
CA GLY A 86 9.67 -3.66 10.39
C GLY A 86 10.62 -3.29 9.23
N GLU A 87 11.16 -4.28 8.54
CA GLU A 87 12.10 -4.11 7.42
C GLU A 87 11.44 -4.01 6.04
N LEU A 88 10.12 -4.11 5.95
CA LEU A 88 9.34 -3.94 4.72
C LEU A 88 8.61 -2.59 4.71
N ALA A 89 8.69 -1.85 3.61
CA ALA A 89 7.78 -0.73 3.34
C ALA A 89 7.02 -0.94 2.03
N TYR A 90 5.74 -0.58 2.04
CA TYR A 90 4.83 -0.67 0.89
C TYR A 90 4.20 0.69 0.61
N LEU A 91 4.53 1.26 -0.55
CA LEU A 91 4.04 2.55 -1.02
C LEU A 91 3.35 2.35 -2.37
N THR A 92 2.05 2.65 -2.44
CA THR A 92 1.31 2.67 -3.70
C THR A 92 0.60 4.01 -3.89
N ASP A 93 0.38 4.41 -5.13
CA ASP A 93 -0.29 5.66 -5.49
C ASP A 93 0.43 6.95 -5.04
N PHE A 94 1.73 6.89 -4.81
CA PHE A 94 2.53 8.06 -4.46
C PHE A 94 2.96 8.83 -5.70
N LYS A 95 2.80 10.17 -5.63
CA LYS A 95 3.43 11.14 -6.54
C LYS A 95 4.49 11.96 -5.83
N THR A 96 4.27 12.29 -4.56
CA THR A 96 5.25 13.01 -3.77
C THR A 96 5.30 12.47 -2.35
N ILE A 97 6.48 12.58 -1.74
CA ILE A 97 6.73 12.27 -0.34
C ILE A 97 7.58 13.37 0.27
N ALA A 98 7.17 13.86 1.43
CA ALA A 98 7.95 14.87 2.16
C ALA A 98 9.23 14.26 2.76
N PRO A 99 10.33 15.02 2.90
CA PRO A 99 11.57 14.49 3.47
C PRO A 99 11.43 13.90 4.89
N ALA A 100 10.49 14.41 5.68
CA ALA A 100 10.22 13.89 7.02
C ALA A 100 9.60 12.48 6.95
N GLU A 101 8.71 12.24 6.00
CA GLU A 101 8.07 10.96 5.76
C GLU A 101 9.03 9.96 5.09
N GLU A 102 9.85 10.44 4.15
CA GLU A 102 10.88 9.61 3.52
C GLU A 102 11.85 9.01 4.54
N ARG A 103 12.20 9.77 5.59
CA ARG A 103 13.07 9.25 6.67
C ARG A 103 12.52 8.03 7.40
N LYS A 104 11.21 7.83 7.43
CA LYS A 104 10.59 6.64 8.00
C LYS A 104 10.92 5.36 7.21
N LEU A 105 11.37 5.51 5.95
CA LEU A 105 11.76 4.39 5.08
C LEU A 105 13.21 3.97 5.25
N TYR A 106 14.05 4.76 5.92
CA TYR A 106 15.47 4.43 6.05
C TYR A 106 15.67 3.17 6.90
N GLY A 107 16.55 2.29 6.41
CA GLY A 107 16.85 1.02 7.05
C GLY A 107 15.87 -0.12 6.73
N VAL A 108 14.93 0.07 5.79
CA VAL A 108 14.14 -1.07 5.30
C VAL A 108 15.01 -1.99 4.42
N GLU A 109 14.81 -3.29 4.54
CA GLU A 109 15.45 -4.26 3.65
C GLU A 109 14.73 -4.31 2.30
N VAL A 110 13.39 -4.21 2.33
CA VAL A 110 12.54 -4.31 1.14
C VAL A 110 11.67 -3.07 1.01
N LEU A 111 11.71 -2.45 -0.17
CA LEU A 111 10.81 -1.36 -0.54
C LEU A 111 9.94 -1.79 -1.72
N VAL A 112 8.62 -1.81 -1.54
CA VAL A 112 7.66 -1.91 -2.64
C VAL A 112 7.13 -0.52 -2.93
N VAL A 113 7.27 -0.03 -4.17
CA VAL A 113 6.89 1.33 -4.55
C VAL A 113 6.25 1.38 -5.93
N ASN A 114 5.27 2.27 -6.12
CA ASN A 114 4.66 2.46 -7.42
C ASN A 114 5.63 3.09 -8.43
N ALA A 115 5.56 2.62 -9.67
CA ALA A 115 6.20 3.24 -10.83
C ALA A 115 5.27 3.05 -12.03
N LEU A 116 4.48 4.06 -12.34
CA LEU A 116 3.39 3.89 -13.30
C LEU A 116 3.91 3.62 -14.72
N ARG A 117 4.90 4.40 -15.18
CA ARG A 117 5.46 4.36 -16.55
C ARG A 117 6.80 5.13 -16.59
N PRO A 118 7.59 5.00 -17.68
CA PRO A 118 8.83 5.77 -17.84
C PRO A 118 8.61 7.27 -17.86
N GLN A 119 7.57 7.76 -18.55
CA GLN A 119 7.29 9.19 -18.68
C GLN A 119 6.65 9.75 -17.41
N PRO A 120 6.85 11.03 -17.11
CA PRO A 120 6.20 11.71 -15.98
C PRO A 120 4.67 11.57 -16.01
N HIS A 121 4.06 11.54 -14.82
CA HIS A 121 2.63 11.51 -14.61
C HIS A 121 2.24 12.47 -13.49
N ASP A 122 1.03 13.03 -13.52
CA ASP A 122 0.61 14.07 -12.58
C ASP A 122 0.33 13.52 -11.17
N SER A 123 -0.03 12.24 -11.06
CA SER A 123 -0.51 11.63 -9.82
C SER A 123 0.28 10.40 -9.34
N HIS A 124 1.26 9.92 -10.10
CA HIS A 124 2.08 8.77 -9.72
C HIS A 124 3.56 9.03 -9.99
N PHE A 125 4.43 8.34 -9.27
CA PHE A 125 5.84 8.29 -9.65
C PHE A 125 5.99 7.71 -11.05
N SER A 126 6.80 8.38 -11.87
CA SER A 126 7.41 7.76 -13.06
C SER A 126 8.50 6.77 -12.63
N LEU A 127 9.01 5.99 -13.58
CA LEU A 127 10.12 5.09 -13.32
C LEU A 127 11.33 5.83 -12.71
N ASP A 128 11.71 6.97 -13.31
CA ASP A 128 12.87 7.75 -12.86
C ASP A 128 12.67 8.33 -11.45
N GLU A 129 11.45 8.79 -11.12
CA GLU A 129 11.11 9.30 -9.79
C GLU A 129 11.14 8.19 -8.74
N ALA A 130 10.62 7.00 -9.07
CA ALA A 130 10.69 5.83 -8.19
C ALA A 130 12.15 5.38 -7.97
N LEU A 131 12.96 5.30 -9.03
CA LEU A 131 14.38 4.98 -8.93
C LEU A 131 15.16 6.03 -8.12
N ALA A 132 14.78 7.31 -8.22
CA ALA A 132 15.37 8.36 -7.40
C ALA A 132 15.06 8.18 -5.92
N LEU A 133 13.83 7.82 -5.55
CA LEU A 133 13.45 7.48 -4.18
C LEU A 133 14.24 6.24 -3.69
N ILE A 134 14.28 5.17 -4.48
CA ILE A 134 15.02 3.93 -4.15
C ILE A 134 16.48 4.23 -3.86
N ARG A 135 17.15 5.07 -4.67
CA ARG A 135 18.54 5.45 -4.43
C ARG A 135 18.74 6.19 -3.09
N ARG A 136 17.78 7.02 -2.66
CA ARG A 136 17.88 7.76 -1.38
C ARG A 136 17.61 6.87 -0.18
N VAL A 137 16.60 6.00 -0.29
CA VAL A 137 16.23 5.04 0.77
C VAL A 137 17.27 3.92 0.89
N ALA A 138 17.88 3.52 -0.25
CA ALA A 138 18.91 2.49 -0.36
C ALA A 138 18.50 1.13 0.27
N PRO A 139 17.31 0.59 -0.05
CA PRO A 139 16.92 -0.72 0.44
C PRO A 139 17.79 -1.81 -0.20
N ARG A 140 17.89 -2.99 0.42
CA ARG A 140 18.58 -4.13 -0.17
C ARG A 140 17.90 -4.62 -1.46
N ARG A 141 16.55 -4.59 -1.48
CA ARG A 141 15.72 -4.96 -2.64
C ARG A 141 14.58 -3.97 -2.79
N ALA A 142 14.30 -3.58 -4.01
CA ALA A 142 13.14 -2.77 -4.33
C ALA A 142 12.28 -3.44 -5.40
N TYR A 143 10.97 -3.37 -5.23
CA TYR A 143 10.00 -3.92 -6.17
C TYR A 143 9.08 -2.81 -6.68
N LEU A 144 9.04 -2.66 -8.00
CA LEU A 144 8.17 -1.71 -8.68
C LEU A 144 6.81 -2.33 -8.90
N THR A 145 5.76 -1.64 -8.49
CA THR A 145 4.36 -2.07 -8.63
C THR A 145 3.50 -0.98 -9.27
N HIS A 146 2.20 -1.23 -9.44
CA HIS A 146 1.25 -0.27 -9.99
C HIS A 146 1.64 0.25 -11.38
N MET A 147 2.15 -0.66 -12.21
CA MET A 147 2.64 -0.36 -13.55
C MET A 147 1.49 -0.37 -14.57
N SER A 148 1.48 0.63 -15.46
CA SER A 148 0.60 0.62 -16.62
C SER A 148 1.24 -0.17 -17.78
N HIS A 149 0.46 -0.42 -18.83
CA HIS A 149 0.96 -1.03 -20.08
C HIS A 149 2.10 -0.22 -20.73
N GLU A 150 2.20 1.08 -20.45
CA GLU A 150 3.27 1.95 -20.96
C GLU A 150 4.64 1.66 -20.32
N MET A 151 4.70 0.85 -19.26
CA MET A 151 5.97 0.35 -18.70
C MET A 151 6.73 -0.50 -19.71
N GLY A 152 6.02 -1.12 -20.66
CA GLY A 152 6.57 -1.98 -21.70
C GLY A 152 6.58 -3.46 -21.29
N LEU A 153 7.26 -4.29 -22.07
CA LEU A 153 7.32 -5.73 -21.82
C LEU A 153 8.20 -6.03 -20.59
N TYR A 154 7.74 -6.96 -19.76
CA TYR A 154 8.40 -7.34 -18.50
C TYR A 154 9.89 -7.69 -18.70
N ALA A 155 10.20 -8.56 -19.65
CA ALA A 155 11.57 -9.01 -19.87
C ALA A 155 12.51 -7.88 -20.33
N GLU A 156 12.04 -7.02 -21.22
CA GLU A 156 12.81 -5.89 -21.74
C GLU A 156 13.06 -4.85 -20.65
N ARG A 157 12.01 -4.50 -19.89
CA ARG A 157 12.12 -3.51 -18.82
C ARG A 157 12.98 -4.02 -17.69
N SER A 158 12.83 -5.28 -17.27
CA SER A 158 13.62 -5.87 -16.19
C SER A 158 15.12 -5.86 -16.51
N ALA A 159 15.50 -6.06 -17.78
CA ALA A 159 16.90 -6.02 -18.20
C ALA A 159 17.55 -4.61 -18.11
N LEU A 160 16.75 -3.56 -18.01
CA LEU A 160 17.21 -2.16 -17.94
C LEU A 160 17.21 -1.60 -16.50
N LEU A 161 16.70 -2.36 -15.52
CA LEU A 161 16.66 -1.90 -14.14
C LEU A 161 18.04 -2.01 -13.47
N PRO A 162 18.34 -1.12 -12.51
CA PRO A 162 19.53 -1.26 -11.68
C PRO A 162 19.52 -2.55 -10.86
N GLU A 163 20.69 -3.00 -10.45
CA GLU A 163 20.83 -4.12 -9.52
C GLU A 163 20.01 -3.90 -8.23
N GLY A 164 19.35 -4.93 -7.74
CA GLY A 164 18.49 -4.86 -6.55
C GLY A 164 17.11 -4.25 -6.79
N VAL A 165 16.79 -3.84 -8.03
CA VAL A 165 15.45 -3.34 -8.41
C VAL A 165 14.77 -4.30 -9.36
N TYR A 166 13.53 -4.65 -9.05
CA TYR A 166 12.75 -5.66 -9.78
C TYR A 166 11.36 -5.14 -10.12
N LEU A 167 10.76 -5.65 -11.19
CA LEU A 167 9.32 -5.50 -11.43
C LEU A 167 8.56 -6.54 -10.61
N ALA A 168 7.52 -6.13 -9.91
CA ALA A 168 6.60 -7.06 -9.27
C ALA A 168 5.74 -7.78 -10.34
N TYR A 169 5.22 -8.96 -10.00
CA TYR A 169 4.32 -9.75 -10.84
C TYR A 169 3.33 -10.52 -9.97
N ASP A 170 2.22 -10.96 -10.55
CA ASP A 170 1.17 -11.69 -9.83
C ASP A 170 1.71 -13.04 -9.33
N GLY A 171 1.52 -13.29 -8.04
CA GLY A 171 2.06 -14.48 -7.37
C GLY A 171 3.51 -14.35 -6.87
N LEU A 172 4.13 -13.15 -6.96
CA LEU A 172 5.43 -12.92 -6.36
C LEU A 172 5.36 -13.05 -4.83
N GLU A 173 6.17 -13.92 -4.27
CA GLU A 173 6.37 -14.06 -2.82
C GLU A 173 7.70 -13.44 -2.41
N ILE A 174 7.67 -12.58 -1.40
CA ILE A 174 8.85 -11.89 -0.88
C ILE A 174 9.03 -12.28 0.59
N ASN A 175 10.12 -12.99 0.89
CA ASN A 175 10.48 -13.26 2.27
C ASN A 175 11.24 -12.06 2.84
N VAL A 176 10.74 -11.54 3.95
CA VAL A 176 11.36 -10.49 4.75
C VAL A 176 11.66 -11.12 6.12
N ASN A 177 12.88 -10.98 6.60
CA ASN A 177 13.20 -11.44 7.94
C ASN A 177 12.46 -10.55 8.95
N ASP A 178 11.83 -11.16 9.92
CA ASP A 178 11.14 -10.49 11.04
C ASP A 178 12.13 -9.86 12.01
#